data_68f4a9ef81504b3a6ba297a3d42faf24
#
_entry.id   68f4a9ef81504b3a6ba297a3d42faf24
#
_cell.length_a   1.000
_cell.length_b   1.000
_cell.length_c   1.000
_cell.angle_alpha   90.00
_cell.angle_beta   90.00
_cell.angle_gamma   90.00
#
_symmetry.space_group_name_H-M   'P 1'
#
loop_
_entity.id
_entity.type
_entity.pdbx_description
1 polymer ?
#
loop_
_entity_poly.entity_id
_entity_poly.type
_entity_poly.pdbx_seq_one_letter_code
_entity_poly.pdbx_strand_id
1 'polypeptide(L)'
;MIAFEAVLLGIGGLLILGPRAGAPAEHHGVMLAAAAGILFGVCNVAVKALSGMVGAHGLMGLASPALIVAGCASAAAFYASARSLQDGQAVAVIAITGTAANIAGIAGGIIVFGDPMPGTALGIAVQAVAFVMVVVASALTPAPVRSAERATAPAA
;
A
#
# COMPACT_ATOMS: atom_id res chain seq x y z
N MET A 1 11.09 4.70 14.01
CA MET A 1 10.86 5.02 12.59
C MET A 1 11.82 4.25 11.69
N ILE A 2 13.11 4.55 11.65
CA ILE A 2 14.08 3.94 10.71
C ILE A 2 14.03 2.40 10.68
N ALA A 3 14.02 1.74 11.83
CA ALA A 3 13.96 0.28 11.89
C ALA A 3 12.66 -0.28 11.27
N PHE A 4 11.53 0.36 11.53
CA PHE A 4 10.23 -0.02 10.97
C PHE A 4 10.22 0.13 9.45
N GLU A 5 10.66 1.29 8.95
CA GLU A 5 10.75 1.55 7.51
C GLU A 5 11.72 0.58 6.82
N ALA A 6 12.89 0.33 7.42
CA ALA A 6 13.87 -0.60 6.87
C ALA A 6 13.33 -2.04 6.75
N VAL A 7 12.59 -2.51 7.75
CA VAL A 7 11.94 -3.83 7.71
C VAL A 7 10.91 -3.90 6.60
N LEU A 8 10.02 -2.90 6.49
CA LEU A 8 9.00 -2.88 5.45
C LEU A 8 9.58 -2.70 4.05
N LEU A 9 10.62 -1.86 3.89
CA LEU A 9 11.36 -1.73 2.63
C LEU A 9 12.03 -3.06 2.24
N GLY A 10 12.61 -3.76 3.23
CA GLY A 10 13.19 -5.09 3.01
C GLY A 10 12.14 -6.10 2.54
N ILE A 11 10.99 -6.19 3.22
CA ILE A 11 9.89 -7.08 2.84
C ILE A 11 9.36 -6.72 1.44
N GLY A 12 9.09 -5.43 1.19
CA GLY A 12 8.63 -4.96 -0.12
C GLY A 12 9.63 -5.27 -1.24
N GLY A 13 10.92 -5.05 -0.98
CA GLY A 13 12.00 -5.39 -1.91
C GLY A 13 12.09 -6.88 -2.22
N LEU A 14 12.01 -7.73 -1.19
CA LEU A 14 11.99 -9.19 -1.37
C LEU A 14 10.79 -9.66 -2.20
N LEU A 15 9.62 -9.08 -1.97
CA LEU A 15 8.42 -9.41 -2.75
C LEU A 15 8.54 -8.95 -4.22
N ILE A 16 9.18 -7.81 -4.51
CA ILE A 16 9.47 -7.36 -5.88
C ILE A 16 10.46 -8.31 -6.58
N LEU A 17 11.42 -8.83 -5.85
CA LEU A 17 12.43 -9.75 -6.38
C LEU A 17 11.91 -11.19 -6.52
N GLY A 18 10.86 -11.57 -5.79
CA GLY A 18 10.29 -12.92 -5.81
C GLY A 18 9.99 -13.47 -7.21
N PRO A 19 9.31 -12.72 -8.09
CA PRO A 19 9.11 -13.12 -9.50
C PRO A 19 10.41 -13.42 -10.26
N ARG A 20 11.46 -12.64 -9.98
CA ARG A 20 12.79 -12.85 -10.61
C ARG A 20 13.57 -14.00 -9.98
N ALA A 21 13.25 -14.35 -8.73
CA ALA A 21 13.87 -15.45 -7.99
C ALA A 21 13.23 -16.83 -8.27
N GLY A 22 12.28 -16.91 -9.22
CA GLY A 22 11.66 -18.17 -9.63
C GLY A 22 10.34 -18.51 -8.93
N ALA A 23 9.66 -17.54 -8.34
CA ALA A 23 8.31 -17.74 -7.82
C ALA A 23 7.36 -18.15 -8.97
N PRO A 24 6.34 -19.03 -8.72
CA PRO A 24 5.38 -19.42 -9.72
C PRO A 24 4.65 -18.22 -10.34
N ALA A 25 4.48 -18.22 -11.66
CA ALA A 25 3.92 -17.09 -12.41
C ALA A 25 2.52 -16.66 -11.91
N GLU A 26 1.73 -17.61 -11.44
CA GLU A 26 0.40 -17.38 -10.85
C GLU A 26 0.41 -16.51 -9.60
N HIS A 27 1.53 -16.42 -8.88
CA HIS A 27 1.68 -15.61 -7.68
C HIS A 27 2.32 -14.24 -7.93
N HIS A 28 2.84 -13.96 -9.12
CA HIS A 28 3.57 -12.71 -9.41
C HIS A 28 2.71 -11.47 -9.15
N GLY A 29 1.47 -11.46 -9.67
CA GLY A 29 0.56 -10.33 -9.47
C GLY A 29 0.26 -10.05 -7.99
N VAL A 30 0.02 -11.12 -7.21
CA VAL A 30 -0.28 -11.03 -5.77
C VAL A 30 0.95 -10.54 -4.98
N MET A 31 2.15 -11.08 -5.28
CA MET A 31 3.39 -10.67 -4.61
C MET A 31 3.70 -9.20 -4.87
N LEU A 32 3.58 -8.76 -6.12
CA LEU A 32 3.80 -7.37 -6.50
C LEU A 32 2.74 -6.43 -5.93
N ALA A 33 1.47 -6.88 -5.83
CA ALA A 33 0.40 -6.13 -5.18
C ALA A 33 0.65 -5.92 -3.69
N ALA A 34 1.07 -6.97 -2.98
CA ALA A 34 1.45 -6.89 -1.57
C ALA A 34 2.66 -5.97 -1.37
N ALA A 35 3.70 -6.10 -2.23
CA ALA A 35 4.86 -5.20 -2.22
C ALA A 35 4.45 -3.73 -2.40
N ALA A 36 3.61 -3.45 -3.40
CA ALA A 36 3.12 -2.10 -3.67
C ALA A 36 2.40 -1.52 -2.45
N GLY A 37 1.51 -2.29 -1.83
CA GLY A 37 0.78 -1.86 -0.64
C GLY A 37 1.70 -1.57 0.55
N ILE A 38 2.64 -2.46 0.85
CA ILE A 38 3.63 -2.26 1.92
C ILE A 38 4.44 -0.99 1.67
N LEU A 39 4.91 -0.76 0.44
CA LEU A 39 5.69 0.41 0.08
C LEU A 39 4.87 1.71 0.13
N PHE A 40 3.58 1.68 -0.26
CA PHE A 40 2.67 2.80 -0.02
C PHE A 40 2.49 3.08 1.47
N GLY A 41 2.43 2.04 2.31
CA GLY A 41 2.41 2.20 3.77
C GLY A 41 3.67 2.89 4.30
N VAL A 42 4.86 2.50 3.83
CA VAL A 42 6.13 3.19 4.15
C VAL A 42 6.07 4.66 3.72
N CYS A 43 5.59 4.92 2.50
CA CYS A 43 5.43 6.28 2.00
C CYS A 43 4.53 7.12 2.92
N ASN A 44 3.40 6.58 3.36
CA ASN A 44 2.47 7.26 4.27
C ASN A 44 3.12 7.59 5.62
N VAL A 45 3.89 6.65 6.19
CA VAL A 45 4.65 6.87 7.44
C VAL A 45 5.70 7.98 7.26
N ALA A 46 6.46 7.93 6.17
CA ALA A 46 7.47 8.94 5.86
C ALA A 46 6.84 10.33 5.61
N VAL A 47 5.71 10.41 4.91
CA VAL A 47 4.98 11.67 4.69
C VAL A 47 4.43 12.23 6.02
N LYS A 48 3.90 11.37 6.91
CA LYS A 48 3.47 11.80 8.25
C LYS A 48 4.64 12.38 9.05
N ALA A 49 5.79 11.72 9.04
CA ALA A 49 7.01 12.22 9.69
C ALA A 49 7.46 13.55 9.09
N LEU A 50 7.46 13.66 7.76
CA LEU A 50 7.80 14.88 7.04
C LEU A 50 6.87 16.05 7.40
N SER A 51 5.57 15.80 7.48
CA SER A 51 4.59 16.80 7.91
C SER A 51 4.87 17.34 9.31
N GLY A 52 5.26 16.46 10.24
CA GLY A 52 5.68 16.88 11.59
C GLY A 52 6.95 17.75 11.58
N MET A 53 7.94 17.40 10.74
CA MET A 53 9.17 18.19 10.59
C MET A 53 8.92 19.55 9.95
N VAL A 54 8.04 19.63 8.95
CA VAL A 54 7.65 20.90 8.35
C VAL A 54 6.87 21.77 9.35
N GLY A 55 6.01 21.17 10.16
CA GLY A 55 5.31 21.87 11.23
C GLY A 55 6.25 22.48 12.29
N ALA A 56 7.35 21.78 12.61
CA ALA A 56 8.32 22.22 13.61
C ALA A 56 9.37 23.21 13.07
N HIS A 57 9.81 23.05 11.82
CA HIS A 57 10.97 23.76 11.25
C HIS A 57 10.64 24.54 9.97
N GLY A 58 9.36 24.65 9.59
CA GLY A 58 8.95 25.27 8.34
C GLY A 58 9.47 24.50 7.13
N LEU A 59 9.70 25.19 6.01
CA LEU A 59 10.18 24.59 4.77
C LEU A 59 11.54 23.88 4.90
N MET A 60 12.35 24.24 5.89
CA MET A 60 13.63 23.55 6.15
C MET A 60 13.41 22.09 6.57
N GLY A 61 12.25 21.73 7.12
CA GLY A 61 11.86 20.35 7.44
C GLY A 61 11.78 19.45 6.19
N LEU A 62 11.62 20.01 5.00
CA LEU A 62 11.65 19.24 3.74
C LEU A 62 13.03 18.66 3.44
N ALA A 63 14.11 19.26 3.95
CA ALA A 63 15.47 18.74 3.77
C ALA A 63 15.78 17.55 4.71
N SER A 64 14.79 16.74 5.02
CA SER A 64 14.92 15.58 5.91
C SER A 64 15.04 14.28 5.12
N PRO A 65 15.68 13.23 5.69
CA PRO A 65 15.72 11.90 5.08
C PRO A 65 14.35 11.31 4.77
N ALA A 66 13.30 11.74 5.47
CA ALA A 66 11.93 11.30 5.26
C ALA A 66 11.42 11.64 3.84
N LEU A 67 11.86 12.77 3.26
CA LEU A 67 11.51 13.11 1.87
C LEU A 67 12.10 12.11 0.89
N ILE A 68 13.35 11.69 1.10
CA ILE A 68 14.01 10.70 0.24
C ILE A 68 13.31 9.35 0.36
N VAL A 69 13.00 8.92 1.58
CA VAL A 69 12.29 7.67 1.83
C VAL A 69 10.91 7.71 1.17
N ALA A 70 10.14 8.79 1.36
CA ALA A 70 8.82 8.95 0.74
C ALA A 70 8.90 8.88 -0.79
N GLY A 71 9.86 9.58 -1.41
CA GLY A 71 10.05 9.58 -2.86
C GLY A 71 10.44 8.21 -3.41
N CYS A 72 11.44 7.57 -2.81
CA CYS A 72 11.90 6.24 -3.25
C CYS A 72 10.84 5.16 -3.03
N ALA A 73 10.18 5.15 -1.87
CA ALA A 73 9.11 4.21 -1.57
C ALA A 73 7.92 4.40 -2.52
N SER A 74 7.54 5.64 -2.80
CA SER A 74 6.47 5.97 -3.75
C SER A 74 6.79 5.47 -5.16
N ALA A 75 7.97 5.77 -5.69
CA ALA A 75 8.39 5.32 -7.01
C ALA A 75 8.39 3.78 -7.13
N ALA A 76 8.93 3.09 -6.11
CA ALA A 76 8.93 1.63 -6.07
C ALA A 76 7.52 1.04 -5.94
N ALA A 77 6.64 1.68 -5.13
CA ALA A 77 5.25 1.28 -4.98
C ALA A 77 4.46 1.41 -6.29
N PHE A 78 4.62 2.52 -7.00
CA PHE A 78 3.98 2.71 -8.31
C PHE A 78 4.48 1.70 -9.34
N TYR A 79 5.78 1.44 -9.39
CA TYR A 79 6.33 0.40 -10.28
C TYR A 79 5.73 -0.97 -9.97
N ALA A 80 5.73 -1.39 -8.70
CA ALA A 80 5.18 -2.66 -8.27
C ALA A 80 3.67 -2.76 -8.55
N SER A 81 2.92 -1.67 -8.30
CA SER A 81 1.48 -1.59 -8.57
C SER A 81 1.17 -1.70 -10.06
N ALA A 82 1.88 -0.96 -10.92
CA ALA A 82 1.69 -1.05 -12.36
C ALA A 82 2.02 -2.46 -12.88
N ARG A 83 3.08 -3.07 -12.38
CA ARG A 83 3.49 -4.42 -12.77
C ARG A 83 2.51 -5.48 -12.27
N SER A 84 1.99 -5.34 -11.04
CA SER A 84 1.03 -6.27 -10.47
C SER A 84 -0.28 -6.34 -11.28
N LEU A 85 -0.72 -5.21 -11.85
CA LEU A 85 -1.89 -5.14 -12.72
C LEU A 85 -1.68 -5.83 -14.08
N GLN A 86 -0.43 -5.92 -14.55
CA GLN A 86 -0.10 -6.65 -15.77
C GLN A 86 -0.05 -8.17 -15.54
N ASP A 87 0.43 -8.58 -14.37
CA ASP A 87 0.71 -9.99 -14.05
C ASP A 87 -0.42 -10.64 -13.22
N GLY A 88 -1.46 -9.88 -12.80
CA GLY A 88 -2.52 -10.37 -11.93
C GLY A 88 -3.93 -9.92 -12.33
N GLN A 89 -4.92 -10.46 -11.63
CA GLN A 89 -6.31 -10.04 -11.79
C GLN A 89 -6.52 -8.67 -11.12
N ALA A 90 -7.01 -7.67 -11.86
CA ALA A 90 -7.10 -6.29 -11.41
C ALA A 90 -7.83 -6.11 -10.07
N VAL A 91 -8.97 -6.80 -9.86
CA VAL A 91 -9.74 -6.71 -8.60
C VAL A 91 -8.93 -7.22 -7.42
N ALA A 92 -8.32 -8.40 -7.55
CA ALA A 92 -7.50 -8.99 -6.50
C ALA A 92 -6.28 -8.12 -6.19
N VAL A 93 -5.61 -7.63 -7.22
CA VAL A 93 -4.43 -6.74 -7.10
C VAL A 93 -4.79 -5.46 -6.33
N ILE A 94 -5.87 -4.77 -6.70
CA ILE A 94 -6.30 -3.53 -6.04
C ILE A 94 -6.66 -3.80 -4.58
N ALA A 95 -7.42 -4.88 -4.30
CA ALA A 95 -7.80 -5.24 -2.94
C ALA A 95 -6.58 -5.55 -2.05
N ILE A 96 -5.62 -6.33 -2.56
CA ILE A 96 -4.39 -6.70 -1.83
C ILE A 96 -3.53 -5.46 -1.59
N THR A 97 -3.31 -4.62 -2.61
CA THR A 97 -2.53 -3.39 -2.49
C THR A 97 -3.15 -2.46 -1.44
N GLY A 98 -4.45 -2.22 -1.49
CA GLY A 98 -5.15 -1.37 -0.52
C GLY A 98 -5.10 -1.92 0.90
N THR A 99 -5.34 -3.23 1.07
CA THR A 99 -5.28 -3.89 2.37
C THR A 99 -3.87 -3.81 2.97
N ALA A 100 -2.84 -4.15 2.19
CA ALA A 100 -1.46 -4.11 2.65
C ALA A 100 -1.01 -2.68 3.01
N ALA A 101 -1.41 -1.67 2.22
CA ALA A 101 -1.12 -0.26 2.50
C ALA A 101 -1.78 0.21 3.80
N ASN A 102 -3.04 -0.17 4.04
CA ASN A 102 -3.76 0.17 5.26
C ASN A 102 -3.13 -0.50 6.49
N ILE A 103 -2.80 -1.80 6.41
CA ILE A 103 -2.14 -2.51 7.51
C ILE A 103 -0.80 -1.85 7.84
N ALA A 104 0.04 -1.60 6.84
CA ALA A 104 1.35 -0.98 7.04
C ALA A 104 1.23 0.45 7.58
N GLY A 105 0.27 1.25 7.09
CA GLY A 105 0.01 2.60 7.57
C GLY A 105 -0.48 2.65 9.01
N ILE A 106 -1.43 1.79 9.39
CA ILE A 106 -1.95 1.68 10.77
C ILE A 106 -0.85 1.21 11.71
N ALA A 107 -0.10 0.16 11.33
CA ALA A 107 1.02 -0.33 12.11
C ALA A 107 2.08 0.78 12.32
N GLY A 108 2.38 1.55 11.29
CA GLY A 108 3.28 2.70 11.38
C GLY A 108 2.74 3.80 12.30
N GLY A 109 1.46 4.10 12.24
CA GLY A 109 0.79 5.04 13.14
C GLY A 109 0.98 4.65 14.60
N ILE A 110 0.70 3.39 14.93
CA ILE A 110 0.78 2.88 16.31
C ILE A 110 2.24 2.71 16.76
N ILE A 111 3.07 2.03 15.97
CA ILE A 111 4.42 1.62 16.39
C ILE A 111 5.42 2.77 16.34
N VAL A 112 5.31 3.64 15.32
CA VAL A 112 6.28 4.72 15.08
C VAL A 112 5.87 6.01 15.78
N PHE A 113 4.57 6.35 15.72
CA PHE A 113 4.07 7.63 16.24
C PHE A 113 3.35 7.51 17.57
N GLY A 114 3.06 6.28 18.03
CA GLY A 114 2.30 6.08 19.27
C GLY A 114 0.88 6.62 19.15
N ASP A 115 0.27 6.54 17.98
CA ASP A 115 -1.09 7.04 17.78
C ASP A 115 -2.04 6.40 18.80
N PRO A 116 -2.88 7.19 19.50
CA PRO A 116 -3.73 6.66 20.54
C PRO A 116 -4.75 5.68 19.94
N MET A 117 -4.75 4.47 20.48
CA MET A 117 -5.84 3.53 20.23
C MET A 117 -7.09 4.01 20.97
N PRO A 118 -8.29 3.78 20.41
CA PRO A 118 -9.50 4.11 21.12
C PRO A 118 -9.52 3.46 22.50
N GLY A 119 -9.64 4.25 23.56
CA GLY A 119 -9.61 3.77 24.95
C GLY A 119 -10.89 3.05 25.40
N THR A 120 -11.92 2.99 24.55
CA THR A 120 -13.21 2.36 24.86
C THR A 120 -13.45 1.14 23.96
N ALA A 121 -14.09 0.11 24.52
CA ALA A 121 -14.46 -1.09 23.74
C ALA A 121 -15.32 -0.73 22.51
N LEU A 122 -16.20 0.26 22.64
CA LEU A 122 -17.02 0.75 21.53
C LEU A 122 -16.14 1.41 20.44
N GLY A 123 -15.16 2.23 20.82
CA GLY A 123 -14.23 2.85 19.87
C GLY A 123 -13.41 1.82 19.10
N ILE A 124 -12.90 0.79 19.77
CA ILE A 124 -12.19 -0.34 19.15
C ILE A 124 -13.11 -1.07 18.17
N ALA A 125 -14.34 -1.37 18.58
CA ALA A 125 -15.31 -2.04 17.72
C ALA A 125 -15.64 -1.21 16.46
N VAL A 126 -15.90 0.08 16.60
CA VAL A 126 -16.17 1.00 15.49
C VAL A 126 -14.98 1.06 14.53
N GLN A 127 -13.76 1.16 15.05
CA GLN A 127 -12.55 1.19 14.22
C GLN A 127 -12.34 -0.13 13.49
N ALA A 128 -12.56 -1.27 14.15
CA ALA A 128 -12.46 -2.59 13.53
C ALA A 128 -13.50 -2.77 12.41
N VAL A 129 -14.75 -2.37 12.65
CA VAL A 129 -15.82 -2.40 11.65
C VAL A 129 -15.47 -1.51 10.46
N ALA A 130 -15.02 -0.28 10.71
CA ALA A 130 -14.60 0.63 9.64
C ALA A 130 -13.47 0.04 8.79
N PHE A 131 -12.48 -0.60 9.43
CA PHE A 131 -11.39 -1.28 8.72
C PHE A 131 -11.90 -2.44 7.86
N VAL A 132 -12.76 -3.31 8.42
CA VAL A 132 -13.39 -4.40 7.67
C VAL A 132 -14.20 -3.86 6.49
N MET A 133 -14.97 -2.78 6.69
CA MET A 133 -15.73 -2.14 5.60
C MET A 133 -14.84 -1.64 4.47
N VAL A 134 -13.68 -1.04 4.77
CA VAL A 134 -12.71 -0.61 3.74
C VAL A 134 -12.19 -1.80 2.95
N VAL A 135 -11.83 -2.90 3.64
CA VAL A 135 -11.35 -4.13 2.97
C VAL A 135 -12.45 -4.73 2.09
N VAL A 136 -13.68 -4.84 2.61
CA VAL A 136 -14.83 -5.35 1.85
C VAL A 136 -15.15 -4.46 0.67
N ALA A 137 -15.20 -3.14 0.84
CA ALA A 137 -15.44 -2.20 -0.23
C ALA A 137 -14.37 -2.29 -1.34
N SER A 138 -13.10 -2.45 -0.96
CA SER A 138 -12.00 -2.66 -1.91
C SER A 138 -12.18 -3.96 -2.71
N ALA A 139 -12.63 -5.04 -2.05
CA ALA A 139 -12.87 -6.33 -2.68
C ALA A 139 -14.14 -6.34 -3.59
N LEU A 140 -15.14 -5.52 -3.26
CA LEU A 140 -16.38 -5.38 -4.02
C LEU A 140 -16.26 -4.39 -5.19
N THR A 141 -15.15 -3.67 -5.34
CA THR A 141 -14.95 -2.76 -6.47
C THR A 141 -14.95 -3.57 -7.77
N PRO A 142 -15.93 -3.38 -8.68
CA PRO A 142 -16.01 -4.16 -9.91
C PRO A 142 -14.82 -3.87 -10.81
N ALA A 143 -14.27 -4.92 -11.42
CA ALA A 143 -13.28 -4.75 -12.47
C ALA A 143 -13.85 -3.86 -13.58
N PRO A 144 -13.10 -2.89 -14.12
CA PRO A 144 -13.55 -2.11 -15.27
C PRO A 144 -13.96 -3.08 -16.39
N VAL A 145 -15.20 -2.90 -16.83
CA VAL A 145 -15.94 -3.86 -17.66
C VAL A 145 -15.26 -4.01 -19.02
N ARG A 146 -14.57 -5.11 -19.26
CA ARG A 146 -14.24 -5.59 -20.62
C ARG A 146 -15.50 -5.94 -21.44
N SER A 147 -16.68 -5.76 -20.87
CA SER A 147 -17.98 -6.04 -21.50
C SER A 147 -18.32 -5.09 -22.65
N ALA A 148 -17.78 -3.86 -22.66
CA ALA A 148 -18.02 -2.93 -23.75
C ALA A 148 -17.31 -3.36 -25.05
N GLU A 149 -16.16 -4.00 -24.94
CA GLU A 149 -15.38 -4.42 -26.11
C GLU A 149 -15.94 -5.67 -26.81
N ARG A 150 -16.64 -6.54 -26.06
CA ARG A 150 -17.33 -7.70 -26.64
C ARG A 150 -18.65 -7.34 -27.29
N ALA A 151 -19.27 -6.23 -26.91
CA ALA A 151 -20.53 -5.77 -27.51
C ALA A 151 -20.33 -5.05 -28.86
N THR A 152 -19.09 -4.63 -29.19
CA THR A 152 -18.75 -3.93 -30.42
C THR A 152 -17.96 -4.78 -31.42
N ALA A 153 -17.71 -6.06 -31.12
CA ALA A 153 -17.11 -6.96 -32.09
C ALA A 153 -18.15 -7.28 -33.18
N PRO A 154 -17.89 -6.93 -34.46
CA PRO A 154 -18.82 -7.31 -35.56
C PRO A 154 -18.90 -8.84 -35.64
N ALA A 155 -20.12 -9.34 -35.69
CA ALA A 155 -20.37 -10.76 -35.98
C ALA A 155 -19.79 -11.07 -37.36
N ALA A 156 -18.77 -11.95 -37.38
CA ALA A 156 -18.20 -12.49 -38.62
C ALA A 156 -19.04 -13.63 -39.17
#